data_bcb915644281bcde97bde9bc382e7070
#
_entry.id   bcb915644281bcde97bde9bc382e7070
#
_cell.length_a   1.000
_cell.length_b   1.000
_cell.length_c   1.000
_cell.angle_alpha   90.00
_cell.angle_beta   90.00
_cell.angle_gamma   90.00
#
_symmetry.space_group_name_H-M   'P 1'
#
loop_
_entity.id
_entity.type
_entity.pdbx_description
1 polymer ?
#
loop_
_entity_poly.entity_id
_entity_poly.type
_entity_poly.pdbx_seq_one_letter_code
_entity_poly.pdbx_strand_id
1 'polypeptide(L)'
;MIKLNKIGSFLILILLAACFGNYNYNNVDYDIIDINETEDSLINSIIKPYRDSITYNLDKVIGYSDDIYSITDYGVKNFNSTLGNLVANIIFVQADSIFFDNYNKNIDFVLQNHGGIRSSLLKGDVKLTDAYKILPFENEIVVLEISKEVFNEMIHFLKNEDLPHPFQGFKIVNDKVILNEYTKTNDNYLIATNDYLLSGGDNMFFLKENSKTYWLGYSLRDAFIDYIIKNKNLSSKIDDRFIK
;
A
#
# COMPACT_ATOMS: atom_id res chain seq x y z
N MET A 1 -18.85 62.36 -9.68
CA MET A 1 -19.03 62.15 -8.24
C MET A 1 -20.35 61.38 -8.00
N ILE A 2 -20.26 60.10 -7.66
CA ILE A 2 -21.42 59.25 -7.40
C ILE A 2 -21.85 59.52 -5.96
N LYS A 3 -23.01 60.12 -5.76
CA LYS A 3 -23.62 60.25 -4.44
C LYS A 3 -24.06 58.87 -3.98
N LEU A 4 -23.26 58.20 -3.17
CA LEU A 4 -23.66 56.97 -2.51
C LEU A 4 -24.79 57.28 -1.54
N ASN A 5 -25.98 56.73 -1.76
CA ASN A 5 -27.16 56.98 -0.95
C ASN A 5 -26.86 56.42 0.47
N LYS A 6 -27.07 57.24 1.52
CA LYS A 6 -26.81 56.87 2.92
C LYS A 6 -27.46 55.53 3.33
N ILE A 7 -28.57 55.17 2.72
CA ILE A 7 -29.29 53.93 2.90
C ILE A 7 -28.47 52.73 2.33
N GLY A 8 -27.85 52.88 1.17
CA GLY A 8 -27.00 51.82 0.57
C GLY A 8 -25.74 51.54 1.39
N SER A 9 -25.12 52.59 1.95
CA SER A 9 -23.97 52.46 2.85
C SER A 9 -24.32 51.73 4.15
N PHE A 10 -25.53 52.01 4.70
CA PHE A 10 -26.02 51.34 5.92
C PHE A 10 -26.36 49.87 5.69
N LEU A 11 -26.91 49.52 4.53
CA LEU A 11 -27.16 48.14 4.13
C LEU A 11 -25.88 47.31 3.94
N ILE A 12 -24.84 47.93 3.38
CA ILE A 12 -23.51 47.29 3.22
C ILE A 12 -22.87 47.04 4.59
N LEU A 13 -23.02 47.96 5.55
CA LEU A 13 -22.52 47.79 6.92
C LEU A 13 -23.21 46.63 7.65
N ILE A 14 -24.51 46.46 7.47
CA ILE A 14 -25.30 45.35 8.06
C ILE A 14 -24.85 44.02 7.45
N LEU A 15 -24.59 43.95 6.13
CA LEU A 15 -24.10 42.74 5.46
C LEU A 15 -22.68 42.34 5.91
N LEU A 16 -21.82 43.31 6.20
CA LEU A 16 -20.46 43.02 6.72
C LEU A 16 -20.51 42.58 8.19
N ALA A 17 -21.48 43.02 8.99
CA ALA A 17 -21.64 42.56 10.37
C ALA A 17 -22.23 41.16 10.50
N ALA A 18 -22.91 40.64 9.48
CA ALA A 18 -23.50 39.30 9.48
C ALA A 18 -22.46 38.17 9.32
N CYS A 19 -21.21 38.50 8.92
CA CYS A 19 -20.13 37.50 8.76
C CYS A 19 -19.29 37.25 10.02
N PHE A 20 -19.59 37.86 11.17
CA PHE A 20 -18.86 37.65 12.43
C PHE A 20 -19.60 36.69 13.38
N GLY A 21 -20.09 35.58 12.88
CA GLY A 21 -20.54 34.47 13.71
C GLY A 21 -19.35 33.57 14.07
N ASN A 22 -18.68 33.82 15.21
CA ASN A 22 -17.80 32.84 15.79
C ASN A 22 -18.65 31.69 16.31
N TYR A 23 -18.75 30.60 15.52
CA TYR A 23 -19.27 29.32 16.01
C TYR A 23 -18.20 28.67 16.88
N ASN A 24 -18.22 28.93 18.18
CA ASN A 24 -17.45 28.17 19.14
C ASN A 24 -18.22 26.86 19.44
N TYR A 25 -17.78 25.76 18.95
CA TYR A 25 -18.19 24.44 19.45
C TYR A 25 -17.59 24.25 20.85
N ASN A 26 -18.30 24.69 21.88
CA ASN A 26 -17.80 24.65 23.25
C ASN A 26 -18.07 23.34 23.99
N ASN A 27 -18.95 22.48 23.49
CA ASN A 27 -19.20 21.16 24.08
C ASN A 27 -19.51 20.16 22.96
N VAL A 28 -18.69 19.13 22.86
CA VAL A 28 -19.07 17.87 22.22
C VAL A 28 -19.37 16.92 23.37
N ASP A 29 -20.63 16.67 23.65
CA ASP A 29 -21.03 15.62 24.58
C ASP A 29 -20.86 14.28 23.87
N TYR A 30 -19.96 13.45 24.37
CA TYR A 30 -19.81 12.07 23.93
C TYR A 30 -20.65 11.18 24.83
N ASP A 31 -21.74 10.67 24.31
CA ASP A 31 -22.44 9.57 24.97
C ASP A 31 -21.68 8.28 24.69
N ILE A 32 -21.16 7.67 25.75
CA ILE A 32 -20.59 6.31 25.65
C ILE A 32 -21.78 5.36 25.50
N ILE A 33 -21.93 4.81 24.29
CA ILE A 33 -22.89 3.73 24.06
C ILE A 33 -22.23 2.46 24.60
N ASP A 34 -22.63 2.05 25.79
CA ASP A 34 -22.26 0.73 26.34
C ASP A 34 -22.94 -0.36 25.49
N ILE A 35 -22.13 -1.08 24.71
CA ILE A 35 -22.59 -2.29 24.04
C ILE A 35 -22.60 -3.39 25.11
N ASN A 36 -23.78 -3.73 25.63
CA ASN A 36 -23.93 -4.91 26.45
C ASN A 36 -23.61 -6.14 25.61
N GLU A 37 -22.53 -6.84 25.98
CA GLU A 37 -22.05 -8.07 25.31
C GLU A 37 -22.96 -9.28 25.58
N THR A 38 -24.28 -9.10 25.49
CA THR A 38 -25.20 -10.25 25.54
C THR A 38 -25.32 -10.84 24.16
N GLU A 39 -24.61 -11.94 23.94
CA GLU A 39 -24.73 -12.70 22.69
C GLU A 39 -26.14 -13.27 22.57
N ASP A 40 -26.82 -13.01 21.45
CA ASP A 40 -28.05 -13.74 21.11
C ASP A 40 -27.67 -15.21 20.84
N SER A 41 -28.20 -16.11 21.68
CA SER A 41 -27.87 -17.54 21.65
C SER A 41 -28.26 -18.20 20.32
N LEU A 42 -29.37 -17.76 19.71
CA LEU A 42 -29.82 -18.29 18.42
C LEU A 42 -28.88 -17.85 17.29
N ILE A 43 -28.56 -16.56 17.22
CA ILE A 43 -27.59 -16.02 16.24
C ILE A 43 -26.24 -16.69 16.42
N ASN A 44 -25.74 -16.77 17.66
CA ASN A 44 -24.47 -17.41 17.96
C ASN A 44 -24.44 -18.89 17.52
N SER A 45 -25.54 -19.64 17.73
CA SER A 45 -25.61 -21.02 17.27
C SER A 45 -25.53 -21.18 15.76
N ILE A 46 -26.06 -20.21 15.00
CA ILE A 46 -26.00 -20.19 13.53
C ILE A 46 -24.60 -19.85 13.02
N ILE A 47 -23.95 -18.85 13.61
CA ILE A 47 -22.63 -18.37 13.13
C ILE A 47 -21.44 -19.19 13.67
N LYS A 48 -21.61 -19.87 14.82
CA LYS A 48 -20.52 -20.60 15.48
C LYS A 48 -19.83 -21.63 14.58
N PRO A 49 -20.51 -22.51 13.81
CA PRO A 49 -19.85 -23.48 12.95
C PRO A 49 -18.94 -22.81 11.88
N TYR A 50 -19.37 -21.67 11.33
CA TYR A 50 -18.59 -20.90 10.37
C TYR A 50 -17.39 -20.24 11.04
N ARG A 51 -17.59 -19.62 12.20
CA ARG A 51 -16.52 -19.01 13.00
C ARG A 51 -15.46 -20.05 13.34
N ASP A 52 -15.86 -21.21 13.87
CA ASP A 52 -14.93 -22.29 14.26
C ASP A 52 -14.13 -22.78 13.04
N SER A 53 -14.77 -22.97 11.89
CA SER A 53 -14.11 -23.39 10.65
C SER A 53 -13.10 -22.34 10.14
N ILE A 54 -13.48 -21.05 10.13
CA ILE A 54 -12.62 -19.95 9.73
C ILE A 54 -11.42 -19.86 10.68
N THR A 55 -11.64 -19.89 12.01
CA THR A 55 -10.57 -19.81 13.00
C THR A 55 -9.60 -20.96 12.84
N TYR A 56 -10.09 -22.19 12.69
CA TYR A 56 -9.24 -23.37 12.49
C TYR A 56 -8.33 -23.24 11.26
N ASN A 57 -8.86 -22.74 10.13
CA ASN A 57 -8.08 -22.57 8.92
C ASN A 57 -7.07 -21.40 9.02
N LEU A 58 -7.49 -20.27 9.60
CA LEU A 58 -6.66 -19.08 9.72
C LEU A 58 -5.55 -19.21 10.77
N ASP A 59 -5.72 -20.05 11.77
CA ASP A 59 -4.69 -20.31 12.80
C ASP A 59 -3.56 -21.23 12.34
N LYS A 60 -3.64 -21.76 11.12
CA LYS A 60 -2.60 -22.61 10.57
C LYS A 60 -1.28 -21.86 10.47
N VAL A 61 -0.21 -22.40 11.07
CA VAL A 61 1.15 -21.90 10.95
C VAL A 61 1.68 -22.19 9.55
N ILE A 62 2.12 -21.17 8.84
CA ILE A 62 2.66 -21.26 7.47
C ILE A 62 4.17 -21.02 7.41
N GLY A 63 4.77 -20.42 8.42
CA GLY A 63 6.19 -20.16 8.50
C GLY A 63 6.62 -19.59 9.83
N TYR A 64 7.82 -18.99 9.88
CA TYR A 64 8.38 -18.37 11.07
C TYR A 64 9.05 -17.04 10.72
N SER A 65 8.88 -16.04 11.58
CA SER A 65 9.57 -14.75 11.51
C SER A 65 10.58 -14.64 12.64
N ASP A 66 11.84 -14.40 12.32
CA ASP A 66 12.91 -14.25 13.30
C ASP A 66 13.00 -12.84 13.91
N ASP A 67 12.25 -11.88 13.34
CA ASP A 67 12.19 -10.50 13.83
C ASP A 67 10.79 -9.90 13.65
N ILE A 68 10.62 -8.66 14.11
CA ILE A 68 9.43 -7.83 13.86
C ILE A 68 9.65 -7.05 12.58
N TYR A 69 8.71 -7.17 11.63
CA TYR A 69 8.71 -6.36 10.41
C TYR A 69 7.56 -5.38 10.42
N SER A 70 7.85 -4.11 10.19
CA SER A 70 6.87 -3.02 10.22
C SER A 70 6.88 -2.24 8.93
N ILE A 71 5.73 -1.66 8.59
CA ILE A 71 5.61 -0.69 7.49
C ILE A 71 5.97 0.73 7.95
N THR A 72 6.01 0.98 9.27
CA THR A 72 6.22 2.30 9.87
C THR A 72 7.60 2.51 10.48
N ASP A 73 8.53 1.56 10.31
CA ASP A 73 9.89 1.63 10.87
C ASP A 73 10.91 2.36 9.99
N TYR A 74 10.43 3.10 8.98
CA TYR A 74 11.26 3.91 8.09
C TYR A 74 11.80 5.17 8.77
N GLY A 75 12.97 5.59 8.34
CA GLY A 75 13.61 6.83 8.80
C GLY A 75 13.58 7.95 7.77
N VAL A 76 13.94 9.16 8.19
CA VAL A 76 14.03 10.32 7.30
C VAL A 76 15.10 10.12 6.23
N LYS A 77 16.25 9.51 6.58
CA LYS A 77 17.34 9.23 5.67
C LYS A 77 17.11 7.96 4.87
N ASN A 78 16.85 6.86 5.57
CA ASN A 78 16.54 5.56 4.93
C ASN A 78 15.02 5.47 4.76
N PHE A 79 14.55 5.90 3.60
CA PHE A 79 13.12 6.04 3.31
C PHE A 79 12.54 4.74 2.75
N ASN A 80 12.70 3.65 3.50
CA ASN A 80 12.14 2.33 3.24
C ASN A 80 11.91 1.60 4.57
N SER A 81 11.01 0.64 4.60
CA SER A 81 10.58 -0.09 5.81
C SER A 81 10.88 -1.57 5.70
N THR A 82 11.06 -2.25 6.83
CA THR A 82 11.39 -3.68 6.83
C THR A 82 10.30 -4.52 6.18
N LEU A 83 9.01 -4.26 6.50
CA LEU A 83 7.90 -5.01 5.91
C LEU A 83 7.64 -4.61 4.45
N GLY A 84 7.78 -3.33 4.12
CA GLY A 84 7.68 -2.87 2.74
C GLY A 84 8.73 -3.54 1.85
N ASN A 85 9.98 -3.61 2.32
CA ASN A 85 11.06 -4.30 1.62
C ASN A 85 10.77 -5.81 1.47
N LEU A 86 10.27 -6.46 2.53
CA LEU A 86 9.91 -7.87 2.49
C LEU A 86 8.83 -8.13 1.44
N VAL A 87 7.74 -7.37 1.46
CA VAL A 87 6.63 -7.52 0.50
C VAL A 87 7.11 -7.28 -0.93
N ALA A 88 7.86 -6.20 -1.19
CA ALA A 88 8.38 -5.92 -2.53
C ALA A 88 9.31 -7.03 -3.04
N ASN A 89 10.18 -7.57 -2.18
CA ASN A 89 11.07 -8.68 -2.53
C ASN A 89 10.29 -9.97 -2.85
N ILE A 90 9.28 -10.29 -2.04
CA ILE A 90 8.42 -11.46 -2.26
C ILE A 90 7.69 -11.34 -3.60
N ILE A 91 7.05 -10.20 -3.85
CA ILE A 91 6.32 -9.97 -5.11
C ILE A 91 7.28 -10.03 -6.30
N PHE A 92 8.51 -9.50 -6.17
CA PHE A 92 9.50 -9.61 -7.23
C PHE A 92 9.79 -11.06 -7.59
N VAL A 93 10.11 -11.91 -6.61
CA VAL A 93 10.44 -13.32 -6.84
C VAL A 93 9.26 -14.10 -7.40
N GLN A 94 8.07 -13.91 -6.86
CA GLN A 94 6.87 -14.66 -7.25
C GLN A 94 6.35 -14.24 -8.62
N ALA A 95 6.26 -12.93 -8.87
CA ALA A 95 5.80 -12.41 -10.15
C ALA A 95 6.78 -12.70 -11.28
N ASP A 96 8.10 -12.57 -11.02
CA ASP A 96 9.12 -12.89 -12.03
C ASP A 96 9.08 -14.35 -12.46
N SER A 97 8.94 -15.29 -11.49
CA SER A 97 8.83 -16.72 -11.80
C SER A 97 7.63 -17.02 -12.70
N ILE A 98 6.44 -16.53 -12.34
CA ILE A 98 5.21 -16.77 -13.13
C ILE A 98 5.29 -16.09 -14.49
N PHE A 99 5.82 -14.86 -14.51
CA PHE A 99 5.94 -14.10 -15.76
C PHE A 99 6.93 -14.74 -16.72
N PHE A 100 8.05 -15.25 -16.19
CA PHE A 100 9.03 -15.98 -16.99
C PHE A 100 8.44 -17.28 -17.58
N ASP A 101 7.73 -18.06 -16.76
CA ASP A 101 7.09 -19.31 -17.21
C ASP A 101 6.07 -19.07 -18.32
N ASN A 102 5.32 -17.95 -18.24
CA ASN A 102 4.26 -17.64 -19.22
C ASN A 102 4.77 -16.94 -20.48
N TYR A 103 5.80 -16.10 -20.37
CA TYR A 103 6.18 -15.16 -21.44
C TYR A 103 7.66 -15.25 -21.83
N ASN A 104 8.49 -16.06 -21.13
CA ASN A 104 9.94 -16.17 -21.31
C ASN A 104 10.65 -14.80 -21.23
N LYS A 105 10.17 -13.95 -20.29
CA LYS A 105 10.71 -12.62 -20.01
C LYS A 105 10.76 -12.42 -18.49
N ASN A 106 11.77 -11.71 -18.01
CA ASN A 106 11.88 -11.30 -16.62
C ASN A 106 11.27 -9.91 -16.40
N ILE A 107 10.76 -9.66 -15.18
CA ILE A 107 10.38 -8.32 -14.78
C ILE A 107 11.62 -7.51 -14.38
N ASP A 108 11.57 -6.18 -14.59
CA ASP A 108 12.66 -5.28 -14.21
C ASP A 108 12.46 -4.75 -12.78
N PHE A 109 11.21 -4.43 -12.43
CA PHE A 109 10.88 -3.72 -11.18
C PHE A 109 9.61 -4.24 -10.54
N VAL A 110 9.47 -3.89 -9.25
CA VAL A 110 8.22 -3.97 -8.50
C VAL A 110 7.93 -2.60 -7.91
N LEU A 111 6.65 -2.20 -7.90
CA LEU A 111 6.12 -1.08 -7.15
C LEU A 111 4.84 -1.51 -6.45
N GLN A 112 4.77 -1.22 -5.14
CA GLN A 112 3.58 -1.44 -4.32
C GLN A 112 3.25 -0.16 -3.55
N ASN A 113 2.01 -0.03 -3.10
CA ASN A 113 1.62 1.11 -2.29
C ASN A 113 1.80 0.84 -0.79
N HIS A 114 2.26 1.86 -0.07
CA HIS A 114 2.40 1.83 1.39
C HIS A 114 1.07 1.45 2.06
N GLY A 115 -0.03 2.08 1.63
CA GLY A 115 -1.37 1.88 2.19
C GLY A 115 -1.96 0.49 1.97
N GLY A 116 -1.40 -0.32 1.07
CA GLY A 116 -1.80 -1.71 0.84
C GLY A 116 -1.40 -2.67 1.96
N ILE A 117 -0.39 -2.30 2.77
CA ILE A 117 0.13 -3.09 3.88
C ILE A 117 -0.47 -2.57 5.19
N ARG A 118 -1.30 -3.37 5.87
CA ARG A 118 -2.19 -2.88 6.94
C ARG A 118 -1.81 -3.29 8.35
N SER A 119 -0.86 -4.20 8.52
CA SER A 119 -0.43 -4.71 9.83
C SER A 119 1.06 -5.01 9.82
N SER A 120 1.69 -5.02 10.98
CA SER A 120 3.06 -5.51 11.15
C SER A 120 3.07 -7.03 11.24
N LEU A 121 4.21 -7.66 10.87
CA LEU A 121 4.48 -9.06 11.11
C LEU A 121 5.31 -9.19 12.38
N LEU A 122 4.79 -9.94 13.36
CA LEU A 122 5.47 -10.14 14.64
C LEU A 122 6.49 -11.28 14.56
N LYS A 123 7.47 -11.26 15.46
CA LYS A 123 8.40 -12.36 15.66
C LYS A 123 7.68 -13.60 16.18
N GLY A 124 8.02 -14.76 15.66
CA GLY A 124 7.47 -16.07 16.05
C GLY A 124 6.77 -16.78 14.89
N ASP A 125 5.83 -17.65 15.24
CA ASP A 125 5.03 -18.39 14.27
C ASP A 125 4.21 -17.43 13.41
N VAL A 126 4.32 -17.57 12.09
CA VAL A 126 3.52 -16.83 11.11
C VAL A 126 2.32 -17.68 10.76
N LYS A 127 1.14 -17.17 11.07
CA LYS A 127 -0.12 -17.83 10.77
C LYS A 127 -0.74 -17.31 9.47
N LEU A 128 -1.63 -18.09 8.89
CA LEU A 128 -2.39 -17.67 7.70
C LEU A 128 -3.15 -16.36 7.96
N THR A 129 -3.70 -16.19 9.17
CA THR A 129 -4.38 -14.95 9.59
C THR A 129 -3.48 -13.70 9.51
N ASP A 130 -2.15 -13.85 9.68
CA ASP A 130 -1.23 -12.71 9.60
C ASP A 130 -1.10 -12.20 8.17
N ALA A 131 -1.09 -13.10 7.18
CA ALA A 131 -1.12 -12.71 5.76
C ALA A 131 -2.40 -11.92 5.42
N TYR A 132 -3.55 -12.35 5.93
CA TYR A 132 -4.82 -11.63 5.75
C TYR A 132 -4.86 -10.27 6.46
N LYS A 133 -4.18 -10.11 7.62
CA LYS A 133 -4.05 -8.82 8.30
C LYS A 133 -3.08 -7.88 7.58
N ILE A 134 -1.98 -8.42 7.03
CA ILE A 134 -0.95 -7.63 6.35
C ILE A 134 -1.46 -7.16 4.98
N LEU A 135 -2.03 -8.07 4.18
CA LEU A 135 -2.53 -7.82 2.82
C LEU A 135 -4.02 -8.19 2.74
N PRO A 136 -4.93 -7.37 3.32
CA PRO A 136 -6.35 -7.72 3.42
C PRO A 136 -7.14 -7.55 2.11
N PHE A 137 -6.57 -6.86 1.13
CA PHE A 137 -7.25 -6.57 -0.14
C PHE A 137 -7.08 -7.72 -1.14
N GLU A 138 -8.10 -7.92 -1.99
CA GLU A 138 -8.10 -8.91 -3.08
C GLU A 138 -7.40 -8.35 -4.35
N ASN A 139 -6.24 -7.72 -4.15
CA ASN A 139 -5.50 -7.11 -5.25
C ASN A 139 -4.76 -8.18 -6.06
N GLU A 140 -4.96 -8.18 -7.37
CA GLU A 140 -4.27 -9.05 -8.31
C GLU A 140 -2.95 -8.44 -8.79
N ILE A 141 -1.93 -9.28 -8.94
CA ILE A 141 -0.66 -8.85 -9.51
C ILE A 141 -0.82 -8.68 -11.02
N VAL A 142 -0.42 -7.52 -11.51
CA VAL A 142 -0.31 -7.21 -12.93
C VAL A 142 1.12 -6.83 -13.28
N VAL A 143 1.58 -7.20 -14.48
CA VAL A 143 2.84 -6.72 -15.03
C VAL A 143 2.52 -5.72 -16.14
N LEU A 144 3.09 -4.53 -16.04
CA LEU A 144 2.91 -3.44 -16.98
C LEU A 144 4.18 -3.24 -17.79
N GLU A 145 4.03 -3.07 -19.09
CA GLU A 145 5.11 -2.57 -19.96
C GLU A 145 5.01 -1.04 -19.99
N ILE A 146 5.97 -0.37 -19.38
CA ILE A 146 6.02 1.09 -19.25
C ILE A 146 7.20 1.67 -20.01
N SER A 147 7.04 2.87 -20.56
CA SER A 147 8.13 3.58 -21.20
C SER A 147 9.13 4.15 -20.18
N LYS A 148 10.28 4.57 -20.67
CA LYS A 148 11.28 5.26 -19.86
C LYS A 148 10.74 6.56 -19.25
N GLU A 149 9.86 7.26 -19.97
CA GLU A 149 9.20 8.48 -19.51
C GLU A 149 8.31 8.19 -18.29
N VAL A 150 7.45 7.15 -18.37
CA VAL A 150 6.60 6.70 -17.25
C VAL A 150 7.45 6.24 -16.06
N PHE A 151 8.55 5.55 -16.30
CA PHE A 151 9.51 5.21 -15.25
C PHE A 151 10.07 6.47 -14.56
N ASN A 152 10.44 7.51 -15.32
CA ASN A 152 10.94 8.75 -14.75
C ASN A 152 9.85 9.49 -13.93
N GLU A 153 8.59 9.46 -14.36
CA GLU A 153 7.46 10.01 -13.60
C GLU A 153 7.26 9.25 -12.29
N MET A 154 7.35 7.91 -12.34
CA MET A 154 7.32 7.05 -11.13
C MET A 154 8.43 7.44 -10.15
N ILE A 155 9.66 7.64 -10.62
CA ILE A 155 10.78 8.07 -9.77
C ILE A 155 10.52 9.46 -9.18
N HIS A 156 10.00 10.39 -9.98
CA HIS A 156 9.65 11.73 -9.50
C HIS A 156 8.56 11.64 -8.42
N PHE A 157 7.54 10.83 -8.62
CA PHE A 157 6.48 10.57 -7.63
C PHE A 157 7.09 10.05 -6.32
N LEU A 158 7.87 8.95 -6.37
CA LEU A 158 8.46 8.33 -5.18
C LEU A 158 9.33 9.28 -4.34
N LYS A 159 10.04 10.21 -5.00
CA LYS A 159 10.89 11.21 -4.31
C LYS A 159 10.09 12.27 -3.55
N ASN A 160 8.88 12.58 -4.01
CA ASN A 160 8.05 13.65 -3.48
C ASN A 160 6.98 13.17 -2.49
N GLU A 161 6.82 11.85 -2.33
CA GLU A 161 5.86 11.28 -1.38
C GLU A 161 6.37 11.36 0.07
N ASP A 162 5.42 11.49 1.00
CA ASP A 162 5.67 11.52 2.44
C ASP A 162 5.76 10.11 3.05
N LEU A 163 5.27 9.10 2.35
CA LEU A 163 5.28 7.70 2.76
C LEU A 163 6.15 6.85 1.83
N PRO A 164 6.98 5.93 2.35
CA PRO A 164 7.82 5.07 1.54
C PRO A 164 6.98 3.98 0.87
N HIS A 165 6.68 4.15 -0.41
CA HIS A 165 6.08 3.09 -1.20
C HIS A 165 7.09 1.95 -1.42
N PRO A 166 6.71 0.67 -1.17
CA PRO A 166 7.60 -0.45 -1.37
C PRO A 166 7.96 -0.66 -2.85
N PHE A 167 9.24 -0.83 -3.14
CA PHE A 167 9.70 -1.15 -4.49
C PHE A 167 10.92 -2.06 -4.49
N GLN A 168 11.22 -2.68 -5.62
CA GLN A 168 12.38 -3.54 -5.85
C GLN A 168 12.85 -3.43 -7.30
N GLY A 169 14.14 -3.68 -7.54
CA GLY A 169 14.75 -3.71 -8.88
C GLY A 169 15.64 -2.50 -9.19
N PHE A 170 15.56 -1.44 -8.40
CA PHE A 170 16.40 -0.26 -8.50
C PHE A 170 16.67 0.35 -7.12
N LYS A 171 17.51 1.38 -7.06
CA LYS A 171 17.76 2.21 -5.86
C LYS A 171 17.60 3.68 -6.19
N ILE A 172 17.17 4.46 -5.19
CA ILE A 172 17.20 5.93 -5.21
C ILE A 172 18.15 6.36 -4.08
N VAL A 173 19.29 6.94 -4.45
CA VAL A 173 20.33 7.34 -3.49
C VAL A 173 20.75 8.78 -3.77
N ASN A 174 20.48 9.70 -2.82
CA ASN A 174 20.80 11.12 -2.96
C ASN A 174 20.35 11.65 -4.34
N ASP A 175 19.07 11.46 -4.64
CA ASP A 175 18.40 11.84 -5.91
C ASP A 175 18.84 11.09 -7.18
N LYS A 176 19.83 10.20 -7.10
CA LYS A 176 20.26 9.40 -8.25
C LYS A 176 19.55 8.05 -8.27
N VAL A 177 19.10 7.65 -9.45
CA VAL A 177 18.57 6.30 -9.70
C VAL A 177 19.71 5.39 -10.12
N ILE A 178 19.79 4.24 -9.47
CA ILE A 178 20.75 3.18 -9.76
C ILE A 178 19.96 1.93 -10.11
N LEU A 179 20.03 1.51 -11.36
CA LEU A 179 19.41 0.27 -11.83
C LEU A 179 20.25 -0.94 -11.42
N ASN A 180 19.60 -2.08 -11.26
CA ASN A 180 20.31 -3.34 -11.04
C ASN A 180 21.12 -3.75 -12.29
N GLU A 181 22.18 -4.53 -12.09
CA GLU A 181 23.11 -4.97 -13.15
C GLU A 181 22.42 -5.71 -14.31
N TYR A 182 21.32 -6.38 -14.03
CA TYR A 182 20.55 -7.18 -14.99
C TYR A 182 19.49 -6.36 -15.74
N THR A 183 19.15 -5.15 -15.25
CA THR A 183 18.20 -4.26 -15.90
C THR A 183 18.89 -3.59 -17.08
N LYS A 184 18.52 -4.00 -18.28
CA LYS A 184 19.01 -3.32 -19.49
C LYS A 184 18.39 -1.93 -19.55
N THR A 185 19.20 -0.95 -19.94
CA THR A 185 18.69 0.40 -20.30
C THR A 185 17.93 0.28 -21.62
N ASN A 186 16.67 -0.11 -21.54
CA ASN A 186 15.77 -0.23 -22.69
C ASN A 186 14.87 1.00 -22.78
N ASP A 187 14.18 1.14 -23.90
CA ASP A 187 13.13 2.16 -24.05
C ASP A 187 11.88 1.83 -23.21
N ASN A 188 11.67 0.55 -22.90
CA ASN A 188 10.55 0.06 -22.08
C ASN A 188 11.04 -0.85 -20.95
N TYR A 189 10.30 -0.84 -19.85
CA TYR A 189 10.52 -1.67 -18.66
C TYR A 189 9.28 -2.49 -18.33
N LEU A 190 9.48 -3.63 -17.68
CA LEU A 190 8.43 -4.51 -17.17
C LEU A 190 8.35 -4.34 -15.65
N ILE A 191 7.24 -3.77 -15.16
CA ILE A 191 7.02 -3.52 -13.74
C ILE A 191 5.85 -4.36 -13.21
N ALA A 192 6.09 -5.16 -12.15
CA ALA A 192 5.02 -5.81 -11.42
C ALA A 192 4.42 -4.87 -10.37
N THR A 193 3.11 -4.74 -10.40
CA THR A 193 2.34 -3.93 -9.47
C THR A 193 0.99 -4.61 -9.18
N ASN A 194 -0.01 -3.87 -8.72
CA ASN A 194 -1.35 -4.41 -8.52
C ASN A 194 -2.42 -3.64 -9.31
N ASP A 195 -3.58 -4.26 -9.46
CA ASP A 195 -4.71 -3.74 -10.21
C ASP A 195 -5.27 -2.42 -9.63
N TYR A 196 -5.19 -2.23 -8.30
CA TYR A 196 -5.56 -0.97 -7.67
C TYR A 196 -4.67 0.18 -8.14
N LEU A 197 -3.34 -0.03 -8.20
CA LEU A 197 -2.39 0.97 -8.69
C LEU A 197 -2.52 1.20 -10.20
N LEU A 198 -2.74 0.14 -10.98
CA LEU A 198 -3.06 0.26 -12.42
C LEU A 198 -4.27 1.16 -12.65
N SER A 199 -5.28 1.11 -11.76
CA SER A 199 -6.46 1.98 -11.83
C SER A 199 -6.19 3.44 -11.43
N GLY A 200 -4.95 3.79 -11.05
CA GLY A 200 -4.54 5.12 -10.56
C GLY A 200 -4.75 5.31 -9.06
N GLY A 201 -4.83 4.21 -8.30
CA GLY A 201 -4.85 4.24 -6.84
C GLY A 201 -3.63 4.97 -6.27
N ASP A 202 -3.79 5.57 -5.09
CA ASP A 202 -2.77 6.39 -4.40
C ASP A 202 -2.13 7.47 -5.32
N ASN A 203 -2.92 8.03 -6.24
CA ASN A 203 -2.51 9.05 -7.22
C ASN A 203 -1.42 8.60 -8.23
N MET A 204 -1.16 7.30 -8.36
CA MET A 204 -0.19 6.76 -9.32
C MET A 204 -0.76 6.69 -10.75
N PHE A 205 -1.29 7.82 -11.23
CA PHE A 205 -1.96 7.91 -12.54
C PHE A 205 -1.03 7.59 -13.71
N PHE A 206 0.27 7.79 -13.55
CA PHE A 206 1.30 7.46 -14.55
C PHE A 206 1.29 5.97 -14.94
N LEU A 207 0.82 5.06 -14.07
CA LEU A 207 0.72 3.65 -14.41
C LEU A 207 -0.38 3.32 -15.43
N LYS A 208 -1.33 4.25 -15.65
CA LYS A 208 -2.33 4.12 -16.73
C LYS A 208 -1.73 4.31 -18.12
N GLU A 209 -0.57 4.94 -18.21
CA GLU A 209 0.14 5.21 -19.47
C GLU A 209 1.06 4.04 -19.87
N ASN A 210 0.68 2.82 -19.48
CA ASN A 210 1.38 1.61 -19.90
C ASN A 210 0.99 1.23 -21.32
N SER A 211 1.94 0.65 -22.07
CA SER A 211 1.69 0.17 -23.43
C SER A 211 1.03 -1.21 -23.46
N LYS A 212 1.21 -2.01 -22.42
CA LYS A 212 0.65 -3.34 -22.29
C LYS A 212 0.50 -3.77 -20.84
N THR A 213 -0.61 -4.44 -20.54
CA THR A 213 -0.90 -5.04 -19.23
C THR A 213 -0.99 -6.55 -19.36
N TYR A 214 -0.33 -7.25 -18.44
CA TYR A 214 -0.39 -8.71 -18.31
C TYR A 214 -0.97 -9.04 -16.93
N TRP A 215 -2.10 -9.71 -16.90
CA TRP A 215 -2.75 -10.20 -15.68
C TRP A 215 -2.15 -11.55 -15.33
N LEU A 216 -1.70 -11.73 -14.07
CA LEU A 216 -1.08 -12.98 -13.66
C LEU A 216 -2.09 -13.99 -13.09
N GLY A 217 -3.33 -13.58 -12.78
CA GLY A 217 -4.32 -14.43 -12.11
C GLY A 217 -3.87 -14.85 -10.71
N TYR A 218 -3.11 -14.02 -10.04
CA TYR A 218 -2.44 -14.33 -8.77
C TYR A 218 -2.49 -13.12 -7.83
N SER A 219 -3.07 -13.32 -6.63
CA SER A 219 -3.22 -12.22 -5.70
C SER A 219 -1.91 -11.89 -4.97
N LEU A 220 -1.75 -10.64 -4.54
CA LEU A 220 -0.61 -10.22 -3.69
C LEU A 220 -0.52 -11.06 -2.42
N ARG A 221 -1.66 -11.36 -1.80
CA ARG A 221 -1.73 -12.16 -0.57
C ARG A 221 -1.32 -13.60 -0.82
N ASP A 222 -1.79 -14.23 -1.89
CA ASP A 222 -1.40 -15.60 -2.21
C ASP A 222 0.09 -15.69 -2.51
N ALA A 223 0.65 -14.72 -3.23
CA ALA A 223 2.09 -14.63 -3.47
C ALA A 223 2.89 -14.55 -2.16
N PHE A 224 2.39 -13.77 -1.19
CA PHE A 224 3.00 -13.66 0.14
C PHE A 224 2.91 -15.00 0.91
N ILE A 225 1.74 -15.65 0.90
CA ILE A 225 1.51 -16.95 1.57
C ILE A 225 2.40 -18.03 0.97
N ASP A 226 2.41 -18.19 -0.35
CA ASP A 226 3.17 -19.24 -1.05
C ASP A 226 4.67 -19.06 -0.83
N TYR A 227 5.15 -17.82 -0.83
CA TYR A 227 6.55 -17.55 -0.52
C TYR A 227 6.91 -17.98 0.90
N ILE A 228 6.08 -17.69 1.90
CA ILE A 228 6.31 -18.08 3.30
C ILE A 228 6.29 -19.61 3.44
N ILE A 229 5.32 -20.29 2.84
CA ILE A 229 5.21 -21.75 2.89
C ILE A 229 6.46 -22.41 2.29
N LYS A 230 6.97 -21.87 1.18
CA LYS A 230 8.14 -22.39 0.48
C LYS A 230 9.43 -22.15 1.26
N ASN A 231 9.62 -20.94 1.80
CA ASN A 231 10.91 -20.55 2.40
C ASN A 231 10.98 -20.78 3.92
N LYS A 232 9.83 -20.92 4.59
CA LYS A 232 9.70 -21.19 6.04
C LYS A 232 10.20 -20.08 6.96
N ASN A 233 11.36 -19.49 6.69
CA ASN A 233 11.97 -18.43 7.48
C ASN A 233 11.97 -17.13 6.68
N LEU A 234 11.59 -16.03 7.33
CA LEU A 234 11.56 -14.71 6.73
C LEU A 234 12.70 -13.86 7.25
N SER A 235 13.34 -13.12 6.36
CA SER A 235 14.38 -12.16 6.69
C SER A 235 14.24 -10.91 5.82
N SER A 236 14.24 -9.76 6.45
CA SER A 236 14.25 -8.45 5.79
C SER A 236 14.89 -7.43 6.72
N LYS A 237 15.36 -6.33 6.13
CA LYS A 237 15.94 -5.20 6.86
C LYS A 237 15.74 -3.91 6.08
N ILE A 238 15.87 -2.80 6.78
CA ILE A 238 16.07 -1.50 6.14
C ILE A 238 17.41 -1.55 5.40
N ASP A 239 17.41 -1.17 4.14
CA ASP A 239 18.58 -1.20 3.28
C ASP A 239 18.81 0.17 2.59
N ASP A 240 19.70 0.20 1.61
CA ASP A 240 20.08 1.40 0.87
C ASP A 240 19.27 1.63 -0.42
N ARG A 241 18.11 0.92 -0.57
CA ARG A 241 17.29 1.07 -1.79
C ARG A 241 16.70 2.47 -1.94
N PHE A 242 16.38 3.14 -0.84
CA PHE A 242 15.94 4.54 -0.86
C PHE A 242 16.63 5.35 0.24
N ILE A 243 17.56 6.19 -0.16
CA ILE A 243 18.28 7.16 0.68
C ILE A 243 17.96 8.56 0.17
N LYS A 244 17.23 9.33 0.99
CA LYS A 244 16.91 10.75 0.76
C LYS A 244 18.10 11.63 1.14
#